data_1364dc005b84b394078cad7fd00ec3db
#
_entry.id   1364dc005b84b394078cad7fd00ec3db
#
_cell.length_a   1.000
_cell.length_b   1.000
_cell.length_c   1.000
_cell.angle_alpha   90.00
_cell.angle_beta   90.00
_cell.angle_gamma   90.00
#
_symmetry.space_group_name_H-M   'P 1'
#
loop_
_entity.id
_entity.type
_entity.pdbx_description
1 polymer ?
#
loop_
_entity_poly.entity_id
_entity_poly.type
_entity_poly.pdbx_seq_one_letter_code
_entity_poly.pdbx_strand_id
1 'polypeptide(L)'
;VEHFDLLYPHLNFNAQILLGIGEEVVVARPNVFGPDPEAVRDIVYRTVKYRKMAHSAEDITSLILSRDYGIPIPELHSDVKHGFVIGFAQPPGIDLAKLEADVRAVIARDEPICLVDEDHIRIGEAIMPCTGVRTHVKSSGQIEDFRLLPQLRFNPITQEHLLVGIVGKDIEDAGFDRILKIVG
;
A
#
# COMPACT_ATOMS: atom_id res chain seq x y z
N VAL A 1 22.55 11.57 18.14
CA VAL A 1 21.55 12.53 18.68
C VAL A 1 20.19 11.95 18.40
N GLU A 2 19.35 11.80 19.40
CA GLU A 2 17.93 11.47 19.27
C GLU A 2 17.12 12.73 18.99
N HIS A 3 15.99 12.59 18.30
CA HIS A 3 15.11 13.70 17.94
C HIS A 3 15.83 14.84 17.19
N PHE A 4 16.69 14.46 16.25
CA PHE A 4 17.46 15.42 15.47
C PHE A 4 16.56 16.37 14.66
N ASP A 5 15.37 15.94 14.29
CA ASP A 5 14.33 16.75 13.64
C ASP A 5 13.92 18.00 14.45
N LEU A 6 13.98 17.92 15.79
CA LEU A 6 13.71 19.06 16.67
C LEU A 6 14.87 20.06 16.75
N LEU A 7 16.11 19.58 16.56
CA LEU A 7 17.31 20.42 16.58
C LEU A 7 17.59 21.04 15.21
N TYR A 8 17.28 20.34 14.15
CA TYR A 8 17.63 20.71 12.78
C TYR A 8 17.24 22.13 12.39
N PRO A 9 16.05 22.67 12.73
CA PRO A 9 15.69 24.06 12.43
C PRO A 9 16.60 25.12 13.03
N HIS A 10 17.38 24.76 14.05
CA HIS A 10 18.31 25.65 14.76
C HIS A 10 19.78 25.47 14.33
N LEU A 11 20.04 24.58 13.38
CA LEU A 11 21.37 24.27 12.87
C LEU A 11 21.54 24.78 11.44
N ASN A 12 22.78 25.06 11.05
CA ASN A 12 23.13 25.43 9.68
C ASN A 12 23.76 24.27 8.88
N PHE A 13 23.60 23.04 9.36
CA PHE A 13 24.07 21.83 8.71
C PHE A 13 23.11 20.68 8.97
N ASN A 14 23.13 19.66 8.10
CA ASN A 14 22.39 18.42 8.27
C ASN A 14 23.33 17.31 8.80
N ALA A 15 22.76 16.23 9.29
CA ALA A 15 23.50 15.04 9.69
C ALA A 15 24.09 14.33 8.45
N GLN A 16 25.21 13.63 8.63
CA GLN A 16 25.78 12.78 7.58
C GLN A 16 24.96 11.52 7.33
N ILE A 17 24.31 11.01 8.39
CA ILE A 17 23.42 9.87 8.36
C ILE A 17 22.22 10.19 9.24
N LEU A 18 21.02 10.00 8.70
CA LEU A 18 19.76 10.04 9.42
C LEU A 18 19.23 8.61 9.58
N LEU A 19 18.83 8.28 10.80
CA LEU A 19 18.14 7.05 11.12
C LEU A 19 16.72 7.41 11.57
N GLY A 20 15.74 7.04 10.76
CA GLY A 20 14.35 7.05 11.15
C GLY A 20 14.01 5.70 11.79
N ILE A 21 13.55 5.71 13.03
CA ILE A 21 13.17 4.51 13.77
C ILE A 21 11.71 4.65 14.16
N GLY A 22 10.88 3.80 13.58
CA GLY A 22 9.46 3.68 13.88
C GLY A 22 9.04 2.22 13.75
N GLU A 23 7.97 1.93 13.06
CA GLU A 23 7.61 0.55 12.71
C GLU A 23 8.59 -0.04 11.67
N GLU A 24 9.22 0.82 10.88
CA GLU A 24 10.34 0.48 9.99
C GLU A 24 11.59 1.29 10.39
N VAL A 25 12.74 0.82 9.95
CA VAL A 25 14.01 1.55 10.08
C VAL A 25 14.41 2.09 8.72
N VAL A 26 14.51 3.40 8.62
CA VAL A 26 14.97 4.08 7.41
C VAL A 26 16.35 4.65 7.66
N VAL A 27 17.29 4.31 6.79
CA VAL A 27 18.66 4.88 6.80
C VAL A 27 18.79 5.82 5.60
N ALA A 28 19.06 7.07 5.84
CA ALA A 28 19.27 8.06 4.79
C ALA A 28 20.63 8.74 4.93
N ARG A 29 21.23 9.10 3.80
CA ARG A 29 22.45 9.94 3.72
C ARG A 29 22.07 11.26 3.06
N PRO A 30 21.78 12.30 3.82
CA PRO A 30 21.41 13.59 3.27
C PRO A 30 22.49 14.20 2.38
N ASN A 31 22.05 14.90 1.36
CA ASN A 31 22.89 15.75 0.51
C ASN A 31 22.18 17.10 0.28
N VAL A 32 22.63 17.90 -0.66
CA VAL A 32 22.02 19.22 -0.96
C VAL A 32 20.57 19.16 -1.47
N PHE A 33 20.09 17.99 -1.86
CA PHE A 33 18.71 17.76 -2.31
C PHE A 33 17.85 17.05 -1.25
N GLY A 34 18.39 16.76 -0.06
CA GLY A 34 17.72 16.06 1.04
C GLY A 34 18.13 14.58 1.19
N PRO A 35 17.38 13.76 1.93
CA PRO A 35 16.24 14.22 2.72
C PRO A 35 16.67 15.02 3.95
N ASP A 36 15.82 15.90 4.42
CA ASP A 36 15.94 16.50 5.73
C ASP A 36 15.35 15.58 6.83
N PRO A 37 15.62 15.86 8.12
CA PRO A 37 15.14 15.03 9.22
C PRO A 37 13.62 14.91 9.29
N GLU A 38 12.88 15.95 8.91
CA GLU A 38 11.43 15.95 8.90
C GLU A 38 10.88 15.02 7.82
N ALA A 39 11.49 15.02 6.64
CA ALA A 39 11.13 14.11 5.56
C ALA A 39 11.36 12.64 5.97
N VAL A 40 12.47 12.33 6.65
CA VAL A 40 12.76 10.99 7.18
C VAL A 40 11.74 10.59 8.25
N ARG A 41 11.40 11.51 9.17
CA ARG A 41 10.33 11.30 10.16
C ARG A 41 8.99 10.98 9.50
N ASP A 42 8.61 11.77 8.50
CA ASP A 42 7.35 11.58 7.79
C ASP A 42 7.31 10.25 7.02
N ILE A 43 8.44 9.82 6.44
CA ILE A 43 8.55 8.50 5.84
C ILE A 43 8.27 7.41 6.88
N VAL A 44 8.88 7.47 8.04
CA VAL A 44 8.76 6.44 9.06
C VAL A 44 7.37 6.39 9.70
N TYR A 45 6.74 7.54 9.96
CA TYR A 45 5.47 7.57 10.67
C TYR A 45 4.24 7.60 9.77
N ARG A 46 4.31 8.26 8.61
CA ARG A 46 3.14 8.41 7.73
C ARG A 46 3.07 7.34 6.65
N THR A 47 4.20 6.97 6.06
CA THR A 47 4.18 6.00 4.96
C THR A 47 3.86 4.59 5.42
N VAL A 48 4.28 4.20 6.63
CA VAL A 48 3.97 2.88 7.20
C VAL A 48 2.46 2.70 7.35
N LYS A 49 1.74 3.72 7.85
CA LYS A 49 0.26 3.68 7.93
C LYS A 49 -0.34 3.39 6.56
N TYR A 50 0.07 4.14 5.54
CA TYR A 50 -0.49 4.00 4.19
C TYR A 50 -0.10 2.68 3.54
N ARG A 51 1.13 2.21 3.71
CA ARG A 51 1.56 0.90 3.24
C ARG A 51 0.75 -0.23 3.86
N LYS A 52 0.52 -0.19 5.18
CA LYS A 52 -0.33 -1.17 5.86
C LYS A 52 -1.76 -1.17 5.31
N MET A 53 -2.34 0.02 5.09
CA MET A 53 -3.66 0.12 4.48
C MET A 53 -3.68 -0.43 3.05
N ALA A 54 -2.67 -0.07 2.23
CA ALA A 54 -2.57 -0.51 0.84
C ALA A 54 -2.42 -2.04 0.74
N HIS A 55 -1.50 -2.62 1.52
CA HIS A 55 -1.28 -4.06 1.55
C HIS A 55 -2.54 -4.80 2.02
N SER A 56 -3.16 -4.34 3.12
CA SER A 56 -4.40 -4.97 3.60
C SER A 56 -5.55 -4.86 2.59
N ALA A 57 -5.66 -3.74 1.88
CA ALA A 57 -6.67 -3.57 0.84
C ALA A 57 -6.38 -4.45 -0.38
N GLU A 58 -5.11 -4.65 -0.72
CA GLU A 58 -4.67 -5.56 -1.76
C GLU A 58 -5.04 -7.01 -1.43
N ASP A 59 -4.72 -7.48 -0.23
CA ASP A 59 -5.06 -8.84 0.22
C ASP A 59 -6.58 -9.06 0.28
N ILE A 60 -7.36 -8.09 0.78
CA ILE A 60 -8.84 -8.18 0.74
C ILE A 60 -9.34 -8.28 -0.71
N THR A 61 -8.76 -7.48 -1.61
CA THR A 61 -9.13 -7.51 -3.03
C THR A 61 -8.79 -8.87 -3.66
N SER A 62 -7.60 -9.39 -3.41
CA SER A 62 -7.15 -10.71 -3.89
C SER A 62 -7.99 -11.84 -3.33
N LEU A 63 -8.38 -11.78 -2.05
CA LEU A 63 -9.29 -12.73 -1.42
C LEU A 63 -10.65 -12.76 -2.12
N ILE A 64 -11.24 -11.59 -2.40
CA ILE A 64 -12.53 -11.48 -3.10
C ILE A 64 -12.41 -11.98 -4.54
N LEU A 65 -11.34 -11.61 -5.26
CA LEU A 65 -11.07 -12.09 -6.62
C LEU A 65 -11.01 -13.62 -6.66
N SER A 66 -10.33 -14.22 -5.70
CA SER A 66 -10.22 -15.68 -5.61
C SER A 66 -11.55 -16.34 -5.24
N ARG A 67 -12.22 -15.85 -4.21
CA ARG A 67 -13.43 -16.47 -3.65
C ARG A 67 -14.64 -16.30 -4.56
N ASP A 68 -14.86 -15.09 -5.07
CA ASP A 68 -16.13 -14.71 -5.71
C ASP A 68 -16.04 -14.71 -7.24
N TYR A 69 -14.84 -14.54 -7.79
CA TYR A 69 -14.60 -14.50 -9.24
C TYR A 69 -13.79 -15.69 -9.76
N GLY A 70 -13.29 -16.56 -8.88
CA GLY A 70 -12.49 -17.74 -9.27
C GLY A 70 -11.14 -17.38 -9.89
N ILE A 71 -10.62 -16.20 -9.63
CA ILE A 71 -9.33 -15.73 -10.11
C ILE A 71 -8.29 -16.11 -9.05
N PRO A 72 -7.26 -16.92 -9.38
CA PRO A 72 -6.21 -17.29 -8.42
C PRO A 72 -5.57 -16.04 -7.80
N ILE A 73 -5.18 -16.14 -6.52
CA ILE A 73 -4.40 -15.10 -5.86
C ILE A 73 -3.09 -14.94 -6.63
N PRO A 74 -2.76 -13.74 -7.13
CA PRO A 74 -1.57 -13.55 -7.94
C PRO A 74 -0.31 -13.79 -7.10
N GLU A 75 0.67 -14.49 -7.69
CA GLU A 75 1.97 -14.70 -7.06
C GLU A 75 2.80 -13.41 -6.96
N LEU A 76 2.55 -12.47 -7.88
CA LEU A 76 3.22 -11.18 -7.94
C LEU A 76 2.20 -10.05 -7.90
N HIS A 77 2.28 -9.29 -6.83
CA HIS A 77 1.57 -8.04 -6.63
C HIS A 77 2.55 -7.02 -6.08
N SER A 78 2.25 -5.74 -6.18
CA SER A 78 3.06 -4.71 -5.56
C SER A 78 2.19 -3.67 -4.88
N ASP A 79 2.50 -3.40 -3.63
CA ASP A 79 1.96 -2.31 -2.87
C ASP A 79 2.95 -1.16 -2.78
N VAL A 80 2.45 0.04 -2.86
CA VAL A 80 3.21 1.28 -2.68
C VAL A 80 2.46 2.19 -1.73
N LYS A 81 3.13 3.19 -1.23
CA LYS A 81 2.69 4.13 -0.19
C LYS A 81 1.17 4.34 -0.06
N HIS A 82 0.45 4.56 -1.15
CA HIS A 82 -0.99 4.89 -1.14
C HIS A 82 -1.84 3.96 -2.01
N GLY A 83 -1.30 2.87 -2.46
CA GLY A 83 -2.04 1.98 -3.34
C GLY A 83 -1.31 0.69 -3.65
N PHE A 84 -1.97 -0.12 -4.44
CA PHE A 84 -1.46 -1.40 -4.90
C PHE A 84 -1.83 -1.65 -6.36
N VAL A 85 -1.15 -2.61 -6.94
CA VAL A 85 -1.36 -3.05 -8.32
C VAL A 85 -1.45 -4.56 -8.35
N ILE A 86 -2.48 -5.09 -9.03
CA ILE A 86 -2.61 -6.51 -9.35
C ILE A 86 -2.54 -6.67 -10.86
N GLY A 87 -1.59 -7.46 -11.35
CA GLY A 87 -1.37 -7.72 -12.77
C GLY A 87 -2.11 -8.94 -13.28
N PHE A 88 -2.69 -8.83 -14.49
CA PHE A 88 -3.35 -9.93 -15.20
C PHE A 88 -2.77 -10.05 -16.62
N ALA A 89 -2.37 -11.25 -17.02
CA ALA A 89 -1.89 -11.50 -18.38
C ALA A 89 -2.99 -11.25 -19.44
N GLN A 90 -4.26 -11.42 -19.06
CA GLN A 90 -5.43 -11.12 -19.89
C GLN A 90 -6.45 -10.33 -19.06
N PRO A 91 -7.29 -9.47 -19.66
CA PRO A 91 -8.34 -8.78 -18.93
C PRO A 91 -9.24 -9.79 -18.21
N PRO A 92 -9.43 -9.69 -16.89
CA PRO A 92 -10.14 -10.71 -16.12
C PRO A 92 -11.67 -10.71 -16.34
N GLY A 93 -12.22 -9.78 -17.12
CA GLY A 93 -13.66 -9.72 -17.42
C GLY A 93 -14.55 -9.43 -16.21
N ILE A 94 -14.03 -8.74 -15.20
CA ILE A 94 -14.73 -8.42 -13.95
C ILE A 94 -15.37 -7.02 -13.99
N ASP A 95 -16.43 -6.83 -13.24
CA ASP A 95 -17.02 -5.52 -12.97
C ASP A 95 -16.25 -4.85 -11.82
N LEU A 96 -15.43 -3.85 -12.15
CA LEU A 96 -14.59 -3.14 -11.18
C LEU A 96 -15.40 -2.34 -10.16
N ALA A 97 -16.57 -1.81 -10.55
CA ALA A 97 -17.43 -1.08 -9.62
C ALA A 97 -18.05 -2.04 -8.60
N LYS A 98 -18.44 -3.23 -9.03
CA LYS A 98 -18.91 -4.29 -8.13
C LYS A 98 -17.79 -4.77 -7.21
N LEU A 99 -16.60 -5.03 -7.74
CA LEU A 99 -15.44 -5.43 -6.94
C LEU A 99 -15.10 -4.37 -5.88
N GLU A 100 -15.09 -3.09 -6.23
CA GLU A 100 -14.88 -1.99 -5.27
C GLU A 100 -15.95 -2.01 -4.17
N ALA A 101 -17.21 -2.19 -4.53
CA ALA A 101 -18.30 -2.27 -3.55
C ALA A 101 -18.15 -3.48 -2.62
N ASP A 102 -17.75 -4.63 -3.14
CA ASP A 102 -17.51 -5.84 -2.35
C ASP A 102 -16.34 -5.65 -1.35
N VAL A 103 -15.23 -5.04 -1.77
CA VAL A 103 -14.10 -4.70 -0.89
C VAL A 103 -14.52 -3.69 0.18
N ARG A 104 -15.24 -2.63 -0.21
CA ARG A 104 -15.78 -1.64 0.75
C ARG A 104 -16.73 -2.28 1.77
N ALA A 105 -17.48 -3.29 1.38
CA ALA A 105 -18.34 -4.04 2.30
C ALA A 105 -17.53 -4.82 3.35
N VAL A 106 -16.37 -5.39 3.00
CA VAL A 106 -15.45 -6.02 3.96
C VAL A 106 -14.85 -4.97 4.89
N ILE A 107 -14.44 -3.82 4.34
CA ILE A 107 -13.90 -2.70 5.13
C ILE A 107 -14.94 -2.21 6.15
N ALA A 108 -16.19 -2.05 5.72
CA ALA A 108 -17.28 -1.58 6.58
C ALA A 108 -17.65 -2.55 7.71
N ARG A 109 -17.40 -3.86 7.55
CA ARG A 109 -17.62 -4.84 8.61
C ARG A 109 -16.54 -4.84 9.69
N ASP A 110 -15.44 -4.11 9.47
CA ASP A 110 -14.31 -4.01 10.40
C ASP A 110 -13.75 -5.39 10.81
N GLU A 111 -13.56 -6.26 9.82
CA GLU A 111 -13.06 -7.62 10.02
C GLU A 111 -11.63 -7.62 10.59
N PRO A 112 -11.33 -8.43 11.62
CA PRO A 112 -9.98 -8.51 12.17
C PRO A 112 -8.99 -9.07 11.14
N ILE A 113 -7.79 -8.47 11.09
CA ILE A 113 -6.68 -8.94 10.27
C ILE A 113 -5.56 -9.34 11.22
N CYS A 114 -5.18 -10.60 11.21
CA CYS A 114 -4.18 -11.13 12.12
C CYS A 114 -3.29 -12.18 11.47
N LEU A 115 -2.06 -12.23 11.96
CA LEU A 115 -1.07 -13.25 11.64
C LEU A 115 -1.58 -14.62 12.07
N VAL A 116 -1.45 -15.61 11.20
CA VAL A 116 -1.66 -17.04 11.51
C VAL A 116 -0.32 -17.72 11.73
N ASP A 117 0.59 -17.58 10.74
CA ASP A 117 1.96 -18.07 10.77
C ASP A 117 2.87 -17.17 9.91
N GLU A 118 4.05 -17.63 9.52
CA GLU A 118 5.03 -16.84 8.77
C GLU A 118 4.57 -16.50 7.33
N ASP A 119 3.68 -17.30 6.77
CA ASP A 119 3.25 -17.22 5.37
C ASP A 119 1.74 -17.02 5.20
N HIS A 120 0.97 -16.89 6.30
CA HIS A 120 -0.49 -16.77 6.24
C HIS A 120 -1.04 -15.69 7.16
N ILE A 121 -2.06 -15.00 6.67
CA ILE A 121 -2.91 -14.09 7.44
C ILE A 121 -4.34 -14.59 7.47
N ARG A 122 -5.08 -14.11 8.44
CA ARG A 122 -6.53 -14.28 8.53
C ARG A 122 -7.21 -12.92 8.39
N ILE A 123 -8.21 -12.86 7.54
CA ILE A 123 -9.10 -11.71 7.36
C ILE A 123 -10.50 -12.19 7.71
N GLY A 124 -11.04 -11.76 8.84
CA GLY A 124 -12.28 -12.35 9.38
C GLY A 124 -12.12 -13.86 9.62
N GLU A 125 -12.91 -14.66 8.90
CA GLU A 125 -12.84 -16.14 8.97
C GLU A 125 -11.94 -16.75 7.87
N ALA A 126 -11.53 -15.97 6.88
CA ALA A 126 -10.74 -16.48 5.76
C ALA A 126 -9.25 -16.46 6.07
N ILE A 127 -8.56 -17.57 5.76
CA ILE A 127 -7.09 -17.66 5.83
C ILE A 127 -6.56 -17.64 4.40
N MET A 128 -5.53 -16.83 4.17
CA MET A 128 -4.88 -16.73 2.86
C MET A 128 -3.36 -16.64 2.98
N PRO A 129 -2.62 -17.08 1.93
CA PRO A 129 -1.19 -16.87 1.86
C PRO A 129 -0.86 -15.38 1.78
N CYS A 130 0.20 -14.95 2.45
CA CYS A 130 0.71 -13.59 2.37
C CYS A 130 2.22 -13.59 2.65
N THR A 131 3.00 -12.99 1.77
CA THR A 131 4.45 -12.87 1.92
C THR A 131 4.88 -11.76 2.88
N GLY A 132 3.96 -10.84 3.20
CA GLY A 132 4.21 -9.68 4.06
C GLY A 132 3.34 -9.65 5.32
N VAL A 133 3.20 -10.76 6.02
CA VAL A 133 2.27 -10.99 7.14
C VAL A 133 2.29 -9.93 8.26
N ARG A 134 3.37 -9.16 8.39
CA ARG A 134 3.52 -8.12 9.43
C ARG A 134 3.16 -6.71 8.96
N THR A 135 2.82 -6.54 7.70
CA THR A 135 2.60 -5.23 7.06
C THR A 135 1.11 -4.87 6.94
N HIS A 136 0.27 -5.37 7.84
CA HIS A 136 -1.18 -5.16 7.81
C HIS A 136 -1.67 -4.18 8.88
N VAL A 137 -2.84 -3.59 8.61
CA VAL A 137 -3.67 -2.99 9.66
C VAL A 137 -4.25 -4.07 10.57
N LYS A 138 -4.70 -3.71 11.77
CA LYS A 138 -5.26 -4.68 12.73
C LYS A 138 -6.69 -5.11 12.39
N SER A 139 -7.42 -4.26 11.67
CA SER A 139 -8.76 -4.59 11.17
C SER A 139 -9.02 -3.85 9.86
N SER A 140 -9.91 -4.40 9.04
CA SER A 140 -10.24 -3.82 7.74
C SER A 140 -10.83 -2.42 7.84
N GLY A 141 -11.53 -2.08 8.92
CA GLY A 141 -12.09 -0.75 9.17
C GLY A 141 -11.04 0.36 9.32
N GLN A 142 -9.76 0.02 9.49
CA GLN A 142 -8.66 0.99 9.51
C GLN A 142 -8.21 1.43 8.11
N ILE A 143 -8.74 0.82 7.05
CA ILE A 143 -8.47 1.21 5.67
C ILE A 143 -9.33 2.42 5.31
N GLU A 144 -8.70 3.57 5.12
CA GLU A 144 -9.35 4.83 4.80
C GLU A 144 -9.47 5.04 3.29
N ASP A 145 -10.64 5.54 2.83
CA ASP A 145 -10.89 5.99 1.44
C ASP A 145 -10.41 5.02 0.35
N PHE A 146 -10.73 3.73 0.52
CA PHE A 146 -10.46 2.74 -0.51
C PHE A 146 -11.25 3.01 -1.79
N ARG A 147 -10.56 2.94 -2.93
CA ARG A 147 -11.16 3.01 -4.28
C ARG A 147 -10.34 2.25 -5.30
N LEU A 148 -10.98 1.77 -6.35
CA LEU A 148 -10.33 1.22 -7.53
C LEU A 148 -10.32 2.26 -8.66
N LEU A 149 -9.32 2.22 -9.54
CA LEU A 149 -9.45 2.92 -10.81
C LEU A 149 -10.60 2.32 -11.63
N PRO A 150 -11.41 3.15 -12.30
CA PRO A 150 -12.61 2.67 -13.01
C PRO A 150 -12.30 1.82 -14.23
N GLN A 151 -11.04 1.74 -14.64
CA GLN A 151 -10.55 0.98 -15.79
C GLN A 151 -9.21 0.34 -15.49
N LEU A 152 -9.00 -0.87 -16.01
CA LEU A 152 -7.70 -1.50 -16.01
C LEU A 152 -6.70 -0.65 -16.82
N ARG A 153 -5.46 -0.65 -16.38
CA ARG A 153 -4.35 -0.01 -17.10
C ARG A 153 -3.53 -1.07 -17.81
N PHE A 154 -3.17 -0.83 -19.06
CA PHE A 154 -2.27 -1.73 -19.78
C PHE A 154 -0.81 -1.28 -19.60
N ASN A 155 0.03 -2.21 -19.14
CA ASN A 155 1.47 -2.02 -19.05
C ASN A 155 2.14 -2.58 -20.33
N PRO A 156 2.66 -1.73 -21.23
CA PRO A 156 3.24 -2.20 -22.48
C PRO A 156 4.59 -2.91 -22.30
N ILE A 157 5.24 -2.74 -21.13
CA ILE A 157 6.54 -3.37 -20.84
C ILE A 157 6.32 -4.81 -20.39
N THR A 158 5.44 -5.04 -19.42
CA THR A 158 5.13 -6.39 -18.90
C THR A 158 4.03 -7.08 -19.68
N GLN A 159 3.33 -6.38 -20.58
CA GLN A 159 2.17 -6.87 -21.34
C GLN A 159 1.01 -7.31 -20.43
N GLU A 160 0.84 -6.64 -19.30
CA GLU A 160 -0.18 -6.95 -18.30
C GLU A 160 -1.28 -5.91 -18.27
N HIS A 161 -2.47 -6.35 -17.86
CA HIS A 161 -3.59 -5.50 -17.50
C HIS A 161 -3.60 -5.30 -15.99
N LEU A 162 -3.42 -4.05 -15.55
CA LEU A 162 -3.25 -3.70 -14.16
C LEU A 162 -4.56 -3.21 -13.54
N LEU A 163 -4.98 -3.88 -12.47
CA LEU A 163 -5.97 -3.36 -11.53
C LEU A 163 -5.23 -2.50 -10.51
N VAL A 164 -5.66 -1.26 -10.34
CA VAL A 164 -5.03 -0.32 -9.43
C VAL A 164 -6.01 0.04 -8.32
N GLY A 165 -5.61 -0.23 -7.09
CA GLY A 165 -6.33 0.16 -5.89
C GLY A 165 -5.61 1.27 -5.12
N ILE A 166 -6.36 2.07 -4.37
CA ILE A 166 -5.88 3.25 -3.68
C ILE A 166 -6.51 3.36 -2.33
N VAL A 167 -5.74 3.90 -1.38
CA VAL A 167 -6.14 4.13 0.01
C VAL A 167 -5.68 5.49 0.51
N GLY A 168 -6.42 6.07 1.47
CA GLY A 168 -6.06 7.29 2.16
C GLY A 168 -6.71 8.55 1.60
N LYS A 169 -6.94 9.52 2.50
CA LYS A 169 -7.71 10.76 2.24
C LYS A 169 -6.95 11.84 1.49
N ASP A 170 -5.62 11.83 1.59
CA ASP A 170 -4.76 12.93 1.18
C ASP A 170 -4.18 12.76 -0.24
N ILE A 171 -4.78 11.89 -1.04
CA ILE A 171 -4.34 11.70 -2.41
C ILE A 171 -5.16 12.61 -3.31
N GLU A 172 -4.57 13.71 -3.73
CA GLU A 172 -5.09 14.51 -4.84
C GLU A 172 -5.03 13.67 -6.12
N ASP A 173 -6.08 13.74 -6.94
CA ASP A 173 -6.18 13.03 -8.23
C ASP A 173 -4.97 13.29 -9.16
N ALA A 174 -4.31 14.45 -9.02
CA ALA A 174 -3.06 14.76 -9.70
C ALA A 174 -1.87 13.85 -9.36
N GLY A 175 -1.90 13.15 -8.22
CA GLY A 175 -0.91 12.13 -7.85
C GLY A 175 -0.99 10.88 -8.70
N PHE A 176 -2.17 10.58 -9.23
CA PHE A 176 -2.44 9.43 -10.11
C PHE A 176 -1.72 9.50 -11.44
N ASP A 177 -1.73 10.67 -12.08
CA ASP A 177 -1.03 10.86 -13.33
C ASP A 177 0.48 10.63 -13.21
N ARG A 178 1.05 10.80 -12.00
CA ARG A 178 2.46 10.49 -11.73
C ARG A 178 2.72 9.00 -11.56
N ILE A 179 1.83 8.28 -10.89
CA ILE A 179 1.91 6.81 -10.75
C ILE A 179 1.76 6.16 -12.13
N LEU A 180 0.93 6.74 -13.00
CA LEU A 180 0.71 6.25 -14.36
C LEU A 180 1.84 6.63 -15.35
N LYS A 181 2.65 7.66 -15.05
CA LYS A 181 3.79 8.09 -15.89
C LYS A 181 5.06 7.26 -15.69
N ILE A 182 5.13 6.43 -14.63
CA ILE A 182 6.29 5.55 -14.41
C ILE A 182 6.27 4.34 -15.36
N VAL A 183 5.20 4.16 -16.10
CA VAL A 183 4.97 3.04 -17.04
C VAL A 183 4.97 3.49 -18.50
N GLY A 184 5.48 4.69 -18.78
CA GLY A 184 5.61 5.24 -20.14
C GLY A 184 7.05 5.45 -20.56
#